data_112d6e8ff23b2450ef73bc63922888cc
#
_entry.id   112d6e8ff23b2450ef73bc63922888cc
#
_cell.length_a   1.000
_cell.length_b   1.000
_cell.length_c   1.000
_cell.angle_alpha   90.00
_cell.angle_beta   90.00
_cell.angle_gamma   90.00
#
_symmetry.space_group_name_H-M   'P 1'
#
loop_
_entity.id
_entity.type
_entity.pdbx_description
1 polymer ?
#
loop_
_entity_poly.entity_id
_entity_poly.type
_entity_poly.pdbx_seq_one_letter_code
_entity_poly.pdbx_strand_id
1 'polypeptide(L)'
;AGAASGGDVVIFDLDGVLSDASPRQVHLLGGVPDWDGFFAAGIHDEPLSAGVVLARVIALPIVVITARPAFVHADSIEWLGANRVPFDLVITRPEGDRRSSVEFKAAELEALRAAGYDVVLAIDDDPSNVEMYRAHGVEALYIHSGYYDLGVGS
;
A
#
# COMPACT_ATOMS: atom_id res chain seq x y z
N ALA A 1 -4.75 24.07 24.71
CA ALA A 1 -3.63 23.22 24.27
C ALA A 1 -3.99 22.71 22.87
N GLY A 2 -3.41 23.31 21.82
CA GLY A 2 -3.61 22.86 20.46
C GLY A 2 -3.01 21.48 20.28
N ALA A 3 -3.77 20.51 19.75
CA ALA A 3 -3.19 19.25 19.29
C ALA A 3 -2.10 19.60 18.28
N ALA A 4 -0.89 19.09 18.48
CA ALA A 4 0.16 19.25 17.51
C ALA A 4 -0.34 18.62 16.21
N SER A 5 -0.44 19.41 15.13
CA SER A 5 -0.78 18.84 13.83
C SER A 5 0.36 17.91 13.44
N GLY A 6 0.06 16.68 13.05
CA GLY A 6 1.06 15.72 12.64
C GLY A 6 1.78 16.09 11.34
N GLY A 7 1.29 17.13 10.65
CA GLY A 7 1.84 17.61 9.39
C GLY A 7 1.31 16.86 8.18
N ASP A 8 1.81 17.26 7.00
CA ASP A 8 1.44 16.69 5.71
C ASP A 8 2.15 15.35 5.50
N VAL A 9 1.42 14.36 5.02
CA VAL A 9 1.97 13.02 4.69
C VAL A 9 1.43 12.54 3.34
N VAL A 10 2.18 11.62 2.73
CA VAL A 10 1.80 10.95 1.48
C VAL A 10 1.62 9.47 1.75
N ILE A 11 0.55 8.88 1.23
CA ILE A 11 0.30 7.43 1.31
C ILE A 11 0.78 6.75 0.03
N PHE A 12 1.55 5.68 0.19
CA PHE A 12 1.93 4.78 -0.90
C PHE A 12 1.35 3.39 -0.65
N ASP A 13 0.75 2.80 -1.68
CA ASP A 13 0.55 1.36 -1.74
C ASP A 13 1.89 0.66 -1.98
N LEU A 14 1.99 -0.62 -1.68
CA LEU A 14 3.22 -1.39 -1.83
C LEU A 14 3.20 -2.21 -3.13
N ASP A 15 2.30 -3.20 -3.22
CA ASP A 15 2.22 -4.08 -4.39
C ASP A 15 1.64 -3.34 -5.60
N GLY A 16 2.34 -3.39 -6.72
CA GLY A 16 1.92 -2.70 -7.95
C GLY A 16 2.33 -1.24 -8.03
N VAL A 17 2.87 -0.67 -6.97
CA VAL A 17 3.39 0.71 -6.92
C VAL A 17 4.89 0.73 -6.66
N LEU A 18 5.35 0.10 -5.61
CA LEU A 18 6.76 0.01 -5.22
C LEU A 18 7.36 -1.36 -5.51
N SER A 19 6.58 -2.41 -5.34
CA SER A 19 6.98 -3.82 -5.42
C SER A 19 6.25 -4.51 -6.56
N ASP A 20 7.01 -5.22 -7.41
CA ASP A 20 6.43 -5.98 -8.52
C ASP A 20 5.92 -7.33 -8.05
N ALA A 21 4.62 -7.43 -7.85
CA ALA A 21 3.94 -8.66 -7.46
C ALA A 21 3.58 -9.58 -8.63
N SER A 22 3.96 -9.25 -9.86
CA SER A 22 3.62 -10.06 -11.05
C SER A 22 4.06 -11.51 -10.94
N PRO A 23 5.32 -11.82 -10.55
CA PRO A 23 5.76 -13.21 -10.46
C PRO A 23 5.01 -14.03 -9.41
N ARG A 24 4.48 -13.39 -8.38
CA ARG A 24 3.74 -14.06 -7.30
C ARG A 24 2.32 -14.44 -7.68
N GLN A 25 1.79 -13.91 -8.78
CA GLN A 25 0.44 -14.22 -9.25
C GLN A 25 0.25 -15.73 -9.48
N VAL A 26 1.31 -16.46 -9.76
CA VAL A 26 1.30 -17.92 -9.92
C VAL A 26 0.69 -18.64 -8.71
N HIS A 27 0.87 -18.13 -7.50
CA HIS A 27 0.31 -18.71 -6.28
C HIS A 27 -1.22 -18.62 -6.22
N LEU A 28 -1.81 -17.73 -7.01
CA LEU A 28 -3.25 -17.50 -7.04
C LEU A 28 -3.94 -18.27 -8.18
N LEU A 29 -3.15 -18.94 -9.03
CA LEU A 29 -3.66 -19.74 -10.14
C LEU A 29 -4.00 -21.16 -9.66
N GLY A 30 -4.97 -21.78 -10.34
CA GLY A 30 -5.42 -23.14 -10.01
C GLY A 30 -6.72 -23.14 -9.20
N GLY A 31 -7.08 -24.31 -8.68
CA GLY A 31 -8.40 -24.51 -8.02
C GLY A 31 -8.51 -23.85 -6.65
N VAL A 32 -7.39 -23.72 -5.91
CA VAL A 32 -7.35 -23.10 -4.59
C VAL A 32 -6.20 -22.11 -4.55
N PRO A 33 -6.48 -20.81 -4.35
CA PRO A 33 -5.43 -19.81 -4.23
C PRO A 33 -4.56 -20.04 -2.97
N ASP A 34 -3.24 -20.01 -3.14
CA ASP A 34 -2.28 -20.02 -2.04
C ASP A 34 -1.93 -18.60 -1.63
N TRP A 35 -2.77 -17.99 -0.83
CA TRP A 35 -2.56 -16.62 -0.36
C TRP A 35 -1.34 -16.49 0.54
N ASP A 36 -1.08 -17.48 1.40
CA ASP A 36 0.08 -17.42 2.30
C ASP A 36 1.39 -17.48 1.52
N GLY A 37 1.48 -18.36 0.51
CA GLY A 37 2.63 -18.42 -0.39
C GLY A 37 2.79 -17.14 -1.21
N PHE A 38 1.68 -16.59 -1.70
CA PHE A 38 1.67 -15.32 -2.43
C PHE A 38 2.27 -14.19 -1.59
N PHE A 39 1.84 -14.04 -0.34
CA PHE A 39 2.35 -12.99 0.52
C PHE A 39 3.78 -13.26 0.99
N ALA A 40 4.11 -14.49 1.35
CA ALA A 40 5.46 -14.86 1.80
C ALA A 40 6.53 -14.62 0.72
N ALA A 41 6.19 -14.78 -0.56
CA ALA A 41 7.11 -14.56 -1.67
C ALA A 41 7.46 -13.09 -1.91
N GLY A 42 6.75 -12.15 -1.29
CA GLY A 42 6.95 -10.71 -1.50
C GLY A 42 8.33 -10.19 -1.14
N ILE A 43 9.05 -10.86 -0.24
CA ILE A 43 10.42 -10.49 0.13
C ILE A 43 11.38 -10.59 -1.08
N HIS A 44 11.03 -11.36 -2.10
CA HIS A 44 11.85 -11.57 -3.30
C HIS A 44 11.42 -10.71 -4.49
N ASP A 45 10.44 -9.82 -4.32
CA ASP A 45 9.96 -8.96 -5.41
C ASP A 45 11.05 -8.02 -5.91
N GLU A 46 11.05 -7.78 -7.22
CA GLU A 46 11.84 -6.69 -7.79
C GLU A 46 11.13 -5.35 -7.51
N PRO A 47 11.89 -4.26 -7.33
CA PRO A 47 11.31 -2.94 -7.19
C PRO A 47 10.74 -2.42 -8.51
N LEU A 48 9.63 -1.70 -8.44
CA LEU A 48 9.09 -0.92 -9.56
C LEU A 48 9.78 0.44 -9.58
N SER A 49 10.68 0.64 -10.54
CA SER A 49 11.58 1.79 -10.58
C SER A 49 10.86 3.13 -10.51
N ALA A 50 9.77 3.30 -11.25
CA ALA A 50 9.02 4.57 -11.26
C ALA A 50 8.42 4.90 -9.90
N GLY A 51 7.83 3.92 -9.22
CA GLY A 51 7.27 4.10 -7.88
C GLY A 51 8.35 4.42 -6.85
N VAL A 52 9.49 3.73 -6.92
CA VAL A 52 10.62 3.96 -6.01
C VAL A 52 11.22 5.35 -6.23
N VAL A 53 11.39 5.78 -7.48
CA VAL A 53 11.87 7.13 -7.79
C VAL A 53 10.89 8.18 -7.26
N LEU A 54 9.59 7.97 -7.47
CA LEU A 54 8.57 8.89 -6.95
C LEU A 54 8.67 9.03 -5.43
N ALA A 55 8.82 7.93 -4.70
CA ALA A 55 9.01 7.96 -3.26
C ALA A 55 10.26 8.76 -2.84
N ARG A 56 11.34 8.63 -3.60
CA ARG A 56 12.60 9.33 -3.30
C ARG A 56 12.56 10.82 -3.58
N VAL A 57 11.76 11.28 -4.54
CA VAL A 57 11.69 12.72 -4.88
C VAL A 57 10.65 13.46 -4.05
N ILE A 58 9.75 12.76 -3.38
CA ILE A 58 8.79 13.37 -2.48
C ILE A 58 9.49 13.80 -1.19
N ALA A 59 9.36 15.08 -0.84
CA ALA A 59 9.99 15.64 0.36
C ALA A 59 9.15 15.57 1.63
N LEU A 60 8.01 14.85 1.57
CA LEU A 60 7.10 14.68 2.72
C LEU A 60 7.28 13.29 3.34
N PRO A 61 6.90 13.13 4.62
CA PRO A 61 6.84 11.81 5.24
C PRO A 61 5.94 10.86 4.46
N ILE A 62 6.36 9.61 4.35
CA ILE A 62 5.66 8.56 3.60
C ILE A 62 5.09 7.53 4.56
N VAL A 63 3.80 7.27 4.42
CA VAL A 63 3.10 6.17 5.07
C VAL A 63 2.80 5.11 4.01
N VAL A 64 3.35 3.92 4.16
CA VAL A 64 3.03 2.78 3.29
C VAL A 64 1.84 2.06 3.91
N ILE A 65 0.72 1.98 3.19
CA ILE A 65 -0.46 1.21 3.60
C ILE A 65 -0.68 0.10 2.59
N THR A 66 -0.58 -1.13 3.06
CA THR A 66 -0.68 -2.32 2.22
C THR A 66 -1.69 -3.31 2.76
N ALA A 67 -2.45 -3.95 1.88
CA ALA A 67 -3.34 -5.04 2.24
C ALA A 67 -2.61 -6.34 2.58
N ARG A 68 -1.27 -6.37 2.51
CA ARG A 68 -0.49 -7.51 2.99
C ARG A 68 -0.80 -7.80 4.46
N PRO A 69 -0.92 -9.07 4.84
CA PRO A 69 -1.23 -9.43 6.23
C PRO A 69 -0.06 -9.16 7.20
N ALA A 70 -0.38 -9.10 8.47
CA ALA A 70 0.59 -8.79 9.53
C ALA A 70 1.77 -9.77 9.60
N PHE A 71 1.60 -11.03 9.19
CA PHE A 71 2.69 -12.01 9.26
C PHE A 71 3.87 -11.68 8.32
N VAL A 72 3.67 -10.84 7.29
CA VAL A 72 4.73 -10.35 6.41
C VAL A 72 5.09 -8.88 6.66
N HIS A 73 4.70 -8.33 7.81
CA HIS A 73 5.03 -6.94 8.17
C HIS A 73 6.53 -6.72 8.24
N ALA A 74 7.26 -7.56 8.99
CA ALA A 74 8.71 -7.47 9.11
C ALA A 74 9.41 -7.63 7.76
N ASP A 75 8.99 -8.59 6.95
CA ASP A 75 9.53 -8.80 5.60
C ASP A 75 9.31 -7.58 4.70
N SER A 76 8.16 -6.93 4.82
CA SER A 76 7.85 -5.73 4.04
C SER A 76 8.77 -4.56 4.42
N ILE A 77 9.03 -4.37 5.71
CA ILE A 77 9.97 -3.36 6.20
C ILE A 77 11.39 -3.67 5.70
N GLU A 78 11.82 -4.92 5.80
CA GLU A 78 13.14 -5.36 5.32
C GLU A 78 13.28 -5.11 3.82
N TRP A 79 12.26 -5.45 3.04
CA TRP A 79 12.25 -5.23 1.60
C TRP A 79 12.37 -3.74 1.24
N LEU A 80 11.62 -2.88 1.92
CA LEU A 80 11.68 -1.43 1.71
C LEU A 80 13.08 -0.89 2.01
N GLY A 81 13.68 -1.31 3.11
CA GLY A 81 15.04 -0.92 3.49
C GLY A 81 16.09 -1.40 2.48
N ALA A 82 16.02 -2.66 2.07
CA ALA A 82 16.95 -3.26 1.11
C ALA A 82 16.89 -2.57 -0.27
N ASN A 83 15.72 -2.10 -0.68
CA ASN A 83 15.52 -1.39 -1.94
C ASN A 83 15.65 0.14 -1.81
N ARG A 84 16.05 0.62 -0.65
CA ARG A 84 16.26 2.05 -0.35
C ARG A 84 15.04 2.91 -0.67
N VAL A 85 13.86 2.39 -0.33
CA VAL A 85 12.60 3.13 -0.40
C VAL A 85 12.43 3.92 0.89
N PRO A 86 12.31 5.26 0.84
CA PRO A 86 12.07 6.05 2.04
C PRO A 86 10.65 5.79 2.56
N PHE A 87 10.51 5.59 3.85
CA PHE A 87 9.23 5.47 4.54
C PHE A 87 9.37 5.87 6.01
N ASP A 88 8.29 6.33 6.60
CA ASP A 88 8.24 6.71 8.01
C ASP A 88 7.37 5.74 8.81
N LEU A 89 6.36 5.14 8.17
CA LEU A 89 5.44 4.18 8.78
C LEU A 89 5.00 3.17 7.75
N VAL A 90 4.88 1.91 8.17
CA VAL A 90 4.29 0.82 7.37
C VAL A 90 3.09 0.26 8.12
N ILE A 91 1.94 0.23 7.47
CA ILE A 91 0.70 -0.32 8.00
C ILE A 91 0.31 -1.52 7.15
N THR A 92 0.29 -2.68 7.78
CA THR A 92 -0.17 -3.95 7.21
C THR A 92 -1.54 -4.31 7.78
N ARG A 93 -2.26 -5.19 7.10
CA ARG A 93 -3.56 -5.68 7.55
C ARG A 93 -3.41 -6.49 8.85
N PRO A 94 -4.15 -6.17 9.92
CA PRO A 94 -4.12 -6.97 11.15
C PRO A 94 -4.51 -8.43 10.89
N GLU A 95 -4.01 -9.34 11.72
CA GLU A 95 -4.39 -10.74 11.66
C GLU A 95 -5.90 -10.89 11.88
N GLY A 96 -6.54 -11.74 11.06
CA GLY A 96 -7.99 -11.99 11.13
C GLY A 96 -8.86 -10.89 10.54
N ASP A 97 -8.28 -9.82 10.01
CA ASP A 97 -9.02 -8.75 9.35
C ASP A 97 -9.55 -9.24 8.00
N ARG A 98 -10.88 -9.21 7.82
CA ARG A 98 -11.56 -9.66 6.61
C ARG A 98 -12.20 -8.53 5.82
N ARG A 99 -11.95 -7.28 6.17
CA ARG A 99 -12.43 -6.13 5.40
C ARG A 99 -11.86 -6.16 3.99
N SER A 100 -12.54 -5.57 3.03
CA SER A 100 -11.95 -5.32 1.70
C SER A 100 -10.74 -4.41 1.83
N SER A 101 -9.90 -4.37 0.80
CA SER A 101 -8.77 -3.43 0.74
C SER A 101 -9.24 -1.98 0.89
N VAL A 102 -10.35 -1.64 0.23
CA VAL A 102 -10.94 -0.29 0.29
C VAL A 102 -11.38 0.06 1.72
N GLU A 103 -12.10 -0.84 2.38
CA GLU A 103 -12.55 -0.62 3.76
C GLU A 103 -11.38 -0.49 4.72
N PHE A 104 -10.38 -1.35 4.59
CA PHE A 104 -9.18 -1.31 5.41
C PHE A 104 -8.43 0.02 5.22
N LYS A 105 -8.14 0.41 3.97
CA LYS A 105 -7.40 1.63 3.68
C LYS A 105 -8.19 2.90 4.05
N ALA A 106 -9.51 2.90 3.89
CA ALA A 106 -10.35 4.01 4.34
C ALA A 106 -10.28 4.19 5.86
N ALA A 107 -10.32 3.10 6.62
CA ALA A 107 -10.19 3.15 8.07
C ALA A 107 -8.83 3.68 8.53
N GLU A 108 -7.74 3.27 7.85
CA GLU A 108 -6.40 3.77 8.14
C GLU A 108 -6.22 5.25 7.78
N LEU A 109 -6.84 5.71 6.69
CA LEU A 109 -6.89 7.13 6.36
C LEU A 109 -7.56 7.95 7.48
N GLU A 110 -8.69 7.50 7.98
CA GLU A 110 -9.39 8.19 9.08
C GLU A 110 -8.59 8.14 10.38
N ALA A 111 -7.87 7.03 10.65
CA ALA A 111 -6.99 6.94 11.81
C ALA A 111 -5.82 7.95 11.74
N LEU A 112 -5.21 8.13 10.56
CA LEU A 112 -4.18 9.15 10.35
C LEU A 112 -4.73 10.56 10.57
N ARG A 113 -5.91 10.84 10.05
CA ARG A 113 -6.59 12.12 10.26
C ARG A 113 -6.91 12.37 11.73
N ALA A 114 -7.41 11.37 12.43
CA ALA A 114 -7.70 11.45 13.87
C ALA A 114 -6.43 11.69 14.69
N ALA A 115 -5.29 11.21 14.23
CA ALA A 115 -3.98 11.47 14.84
C ALA A 115 -3.41 12.86 14.50
N GLY A 116 -4.09 13.64 13.67
CA GLY A 116 -3.71 15.02 13.33
C GLY A 116 -2.91 15.18 12.05
N TYR A 117 -2.72 14.10 11.27
CA TYR A 117 -2.03 14.19 9.98
C TYR A 117 -2.96 14.67 8.87
N ASP A 118 -2.39 15.42 7.92
CA ASP A 118 -3.06 15.79 6.68
C ASP A 118 -2.51 14.94 5.54
N VAL A 119 -3.34 14.06 4.99
CA VAL A 119 -2.97 13.21 3.86
C VAL A 119 -3.20 14.02 2.58
N VAL A 120 -2.11 14.50 1.99
CA VAL A 120 -2.16 15.40 0.84
C VAL A 120 -2.15 14.68 -0.50
N LEU A 121 -1.67 13.44 -0.53
CA LEU A 121 -1.59 12.64 -1.75
C LEU A 121 -1.60 11.15 -1.39
N ALA A 122 -2.25 10.34 -2.21
CA ALA A 122 -2.18 8.88 -2.15
C ALA A 122 -1.85 8.31 -3.53
N ILE A 123 -1.04 7.26 -3.57
CA ILE A 123 -0.63 6.57 -4.79
C ILE A 123 -1.01 5.10 -4.65
N ASP A 124 -1.81 4.59 -5.57
CA ASP A 124 -2.32 3.23 -5.55
C ASP A 124 -2.52 2.70 -6.97
N ASP A 125 -2.45 1.38 -7.16
CA ASP A 125 -2.68 0.69 -8.43
C ASP A 125 -4.07 0.08 -8.54
N ASP A 126 -4.84 0.08 -7.44
CA ASP A 126 -6.23 -0.37 -7.43
C ASP A 126 -7.16 0.82 -7.70
N PRO A 127 -7.89 0.81 -8.83
CA PRO A 127 -8.84 1.88 -9.15
C PRO A 127 -9.86 2.15 -8.04
N SER A 128 -10.29 1.10 -7.32
CA SER A 128 -11.25 1.23 -6.23
C SER A 128 -10.67 2.00 -5.05
N ASN A 129 -9.39 1.79 -4.73
CA ASN A 129 -8.70 2.56 -3.69
C ASN A 129 -8.51 4.02 -4.12
N VAL A 130 -8.13 4.27 -5.37
CA VAL A 130 -7.99 5.63 -5.91
C VAL A 130 -9.32 6.39 -5.80
N GLU A 131 -10.41 5.75 -6.19
CA GLU A 131 -11.76 6.34 -6.07
C GLU A 131 -12.12 6.62 -4.61
N MET A 132 -11.83 5.70 -3.71
CA MET A 132 -12.06 5.88 -2.27
C MET A 132 -11.29 7.09 -1.73
N TYR A 133 -10.01 7.23 -2.02
CA TYR A 133 -9.22 8.38 -1.59
C TYR A 133 -9.81 9.69 -2.09
N ARG A 134 -10.18 9.75 -3.37
CA ARG A 134 -10.81 10.94 -3.96
C ARG A 134 -12.14 11.27 -3.31
N ALA A 135 -12.96 10.27 -3.01
CA ALA A 135 -14.23 10.46 -2.32
C ALA A 135 -14.06 11.00 -0.91
N HIS A 136 -12.92 10.74 -0.27
CA HIS A 136 -12.54 11.26 1.04
C HIS A 136 -11.78 12.61 0.96
N GLY A 137 -11.71 13.23 -0.21
CA GLY A 137 -11.07 14.52 -0.40
C GLY A 137 -9.54 14.49 -0.49
N VAL A 138 -8.94 13.32 -0.73
CA VAL A 138 -7.50 13.15 -0.91
C VAL A 138 -7.18 13.13 -2.40
N GLU A 139 -6.22 13.94 -2.84
CA GLU A 139 -5.65 13.82 -4.18
C GLU A 139 -5.02 12.44 -4.34
N ALA A 140 -5.28 11.77 -5.45
CA ALA A 140 -4.78 10.42 -5.68
C ALA A 140 -4.25 10.23 -7.09
N LEU A 141 -3.10 9.56 -7.18
CA LEU A 141 -2.49 9.13 -8.43
C LEU A 141 -2.74 7.63 -8.62
N TYR A 142 -3.28 7.28 -9.77
CA TYR A 142 -3.40 5.90 -10.22
C TYR A 142 -2.13 5.48 -10.97
N ILE A 143 -1.56 4.33 -10.57
CA ILE A 143 -0.48 3.68 -11.30
C ILE A 143 -1.03 2.36 -11.84
N HIS A 144 -0.89 2.14 -13.16
CA HIS A 144 -1.38 0.92 -13.78
C HIS A 144 -0.41 -0.25 -13.53
N SER A 145 -0.89 -1.28 -12.82
CA SER A 145 -0.14 -2.51 -12.56
C SER A 145 -0.55 -3.68 -13.46
N GLY A 146 -1.79 -3.65 -13.95
CA GLY A 146 -2.40 -4.75 -14.68
C GLY A 146 -3.06 -5.81 -13.81
N TYR A 147 -2.91 -5.77 -12.49
CA TYR A 147 -3.45 -6.81 -11.59
C TYR A 147 -4.99 -6.78 -11.53
N TYR A 148 -5.61 -5.65 -11.86
CA TYR A 148 -7.05 -5.44 -11.76
C TYR A 148 -7.78 -5.45 -13.12
N ASP A 149 -7.06 -5.67 -14.22
CA ASP A 149 -7.61 -5.58 -15.59
C ASP A 149 -8.62 -6.68 -15.92
N LEU A 150 -8.52 -7.83 -15.26
CA LEU A 150 -9.35 -9.01 -15.59
C LEU A 150 -10.59 -9.13 -14.70
N GLY A 151 -10.92 -8.12 -13.92
CA GLY A 151 -12.04 -8.18 -12.99
C GLY A 151 -11.89 -9.28 -11.94
N VAL A 152 -10.70 -9.80 -11.74
CA VAL A 152 -10.39 -10.81 -10.73
C VAL A 152 -10.25 -10.09 -9.41
N GLY A 153 -11.36 -9.90 -8.79
CA GLY A 153 -11.64 -9.60 -7.41
C GLY A 153 -10.67 -8.70 -6.66
N SER A 154 -11.11 -7.56 -6.42
CA SER A 154 -10.77 -6.86 -5.20
C SER A 154 -11.35 -7.61 -4.00
#